data_a09779aef177c98bb6b9619ff77cb3bd
#
_entry.id   a09779aef177c98bb6b9619ff77cb3bd
#
_cell.length_a   1.000
_cell.length_b   1.000
_cell.length_c   1.000
_cell.angle_alpha   90.00
_cell.angle_beta   90.00
_cell.angle_gamma   90.00
#
_symmetry.space_group_name_H-M   'P 1'
#
loop_
_entity.id
_entity.type
_entity.pdbx_description
1 polymer ?
#
loop_
_entity_poly.entity_id
_entity_poly.type
_entity_poly.pdbx_seq_one_letter_code
_entity_poly.pdbx_strand_id
1 'polypeptide(L)'
;MKSKNKLIVILFLVFLVVCRCSKSVEGFEKNIDDLTFSKTQKWGKFEWSAADKLNRTNQNILRNLPIIPFPKNSSYQTKTELADIVKKRKELNEKHMKQIVAEREWKNTIKQFGVKVDEGKRLDNYIFQKVQPIHLTIKRHFDRVRPSFLDKKIVPVIRIPAHGAYPSGHSTEAWSLAFCLSDKYPERKNKYYAIANNIATNRERAGLHYKSDSDYGKLLARKILDLVGSENHPLLGKY
;
A
#
# COMPACT_ATOMS: atom_id res chain seq x y z
N MET A 1 -73.99 -7.14 5.45
CA MET A 1 -72.91 -7.74 6.22
C MET A 1 -71.82 -8.45 5.35
N LYS A 2 -72.00 -8.78 4.06
CA LYS A 2 -70.97 -9.51 3.29
C LYS A 2 -69.86 -8.64 2.64
N SER A 3 -70.00 -7.30 2.62
CA SER A 3 -69.00 -6.40 1.99
C SER A 3 -67.81 -6.01 2.95
N LYS A 4 -68.07 -5.86 4.25
CA LYS A 4 -67.00 -5.47 5.21
C LYS A 4 -65.94 -6.57 5.42
N ASN A 5 -66.32 -7.85 5.33
CA ASN A 5 -65.42 -8.96 5.55
C ASN A 5 -64.46 -9.18 4.37
N LYS A 6 -64.84 -8.81 3.12
CA LYS A 6 -63.93 -8.90 1.96
C LYS A 6 -62.83 -7.85 2.01
N LEU A 7 -63.13 -6.64 2.52
CA LEU A 7 -62.14 -5.57 2.61
C LEU A 7 -61.06 -5.88 3.70
N ILE A 8 -61.48 -6.50 4.80
CA ILE A 8 -60.54 -6.89 5.88
C ILE A 8 -59.60 -8.01 5.43
N VAL A 9 -60.11 -8.98 4.64
CA VAL A 9 -59.27 -10.08 4.12
C VAL A 9 -58.27 -9.56 3.08
N ILE A 10 -58.64 -8.60 2.22
CA ILE A 10 -57.71 -7.98 1.26
C ILE A 10 -56.63 -7.16 1.97
N LEU A 11 -56.99 -6.39 2.99
CA LEU A 11 -56.00 -5.64 3.81
C LEU A 11 -55.02 -6.56 4.56
N PHE A 12 -55.49 -7.72 5.04
CA PHE A 12 -54.65 -8.71 5.70
C PHE A 12 -53.69 -9.42 4.73
N LEU A 13 -54.16 -9.72 3.50
CA LEU A 13 -53.36 -10.29 2.45
C LEU A 13 -52.30 -9.30 1.93
N VAL A 14 -52.65 -8.01 1.77
CA VAL A 14 -51.68 -6.96 1.40
C VAL A 14 -50.63 -6.77 2.49
N PHE A 15 -51.02 -6.80 3.79
CA PHE A 15 -50.08 -6.71 4.91
C PHE A 15 -49.15 -7.94 4.97
N LEU A 16 -49.63 -9.15 4.70
CA LEU A 16 -48.81 -10.36 4.62
C LEU A 16 -47.87 -10.37 3.41
N VAL A 17 -48.23 -9.78 2.28
CA VAL A 17 -47.37 -9.65 1.12
C VAL A 17 -46.27 -8.58 1.39
N VAL A 18 -46.63 -7.46 2.00
CA VAL A 18 -45.66 -6.41 2.38
C VAL A 18 -44.72 -6.94 3.46
N CYS A 19 -45.19 -7.68 4.48
CA CYS A 19 -44.35 -8.31 5.48
C CYS A 19 -43.46 -9.45 4.92
N ARG A 20 -43.87 -10.15 3.85
CA ARG A 20 -43.02 -11.14 3.18
C ARG A 20 -41.99 -10.49 2.26
N CYS A 21 -42.31 -9.34 1.64
CA CYS A 21 -41.31 -8.58 0.86
C CYS A 21 -40.26 -7.88 1.74
N SER A 22 -40.57 -7.59 3.01
CA SER A 22 -39.58 -7.03 3.95
C SER A 22 -38.63 -8.06 4.56
N LYS A 23 -38.86 -9.37 4.34
CA LYS A 23 -37.95 -10.44 4.82
C LYS A 23 -36.97 -10.99 3.78
N SER A 24 -36.87 -10.40 2.59
CA SER A 24 -35.98 -10.88 1.53
C SER A 24 -34.96 -9.84 1.04
N VAL A 25 -34.65 -8.83 1.84
CA VAL A 25 -33.51 -7.92 1.60
C VAL A 25 -32.69 -7.80 2.88
N GLU A 26 -32.40 -8.91 3.54
CA GLU A 26 -31.13 -9.05 4.21
C GLU A 26 -30.11 -9.40 3.12
N GLY A 27 -29.89 -8.45 2.21
CA GLY A 27 -28.70 -8.44 1.38
C GLY A 27 -27.55 -8.39 2.34
N PHE A 28 -26.69 -9.40 2.34
CA PHE A 28 -25.36 -9.38 2.93
C PHE A 28 -24.73 -8.01 2.63
N GLU A 29 -24.85 -7.04 3.54
CA GLU A 29 -23.95 -5.90 3.55
C GLU A 29 -22.57 -6.51 3.69
N LYS A 30 -21.85 -6.65 2.55
CA LYS A 30 -20.47 -7.12 2.56
C LYS A 30 -19.74 -6.20 3.50
N ASN A 31 -19.31 -6.73 4.66
CA ASN A 31 -18.53 -5.97 5.60
C ASN A 31 -17.34 -5.38 4.86
N ILE A 32 -17.24 -4.05 4.82
CA ILE A 32 -16.19 -3.33 4.10
C ILE A 32 -14.79 -3.77 4.57
N ASP A 33 -14.67 -4.27 5.80
CA ASP A 33 -13.43 -4.79 6.36
C ASP A 33 -12.99 -6.12 5.73
N ASP A 34 -13.92 -6.86 5.11
CA ASP A 34 -13.61 -8.09 4.37
C ASP A 34 -13.10 -7.82 2.94
N LEU A 35 -13.11 -6.56 2.49
CA LEU A 35 -12.64 -6.20 1.17
C LEU A 35 -11.12 -6.21 1.13
N THR A 36 -10.54 -7.11 0.32
CA THR A 36 -9.11 -7.24 0.09
C THR A 36 -8.77 -6.88 -1.35
N PHE A 37 -7.47 -6.72 -1.65
CA PHE A 37 -7.03 -6.48 -3.03
C PHE A 37 -7.43 -7.62 -3.96
N SER A 38 -7.23 -8.87 -3.55
CA SER A 38 -7.59 -10.07 -4.34
C SER A 38 -9.09 -10.16 -4.68
N LYS A 39 -9.95 -9.52 -3.87
CA LYS A 39 -11.39 -9.41 -4.16
C LYS A 39 -11.71 -8.30 -5.17
N THR A 40 -10.76 -7.42 -5.47
CA THR A 40 -10.93 -6.29 -6.40
C THR A 40 -10.28 -6.53 -7.76
N GLN A 41 -9.11 -7.15 -7.77
CA GLN A 41 -8.37 -7.51 -8.99
C GLN A 41 -7.35 -8.63 -8.74
N LYS A 42 -6.89 -9.27 -9.81
CA LYS A 42 -5.89 -10.35 -9.71
C LYS A 42 -4.49 -9.80 -9.44
N TRP A 43 -3.72 -10.54 -8.64
CA TRP A 43 -2.29 -10.34 -8.48
C TRP A 43 -1.54 -10.59 -9.79
N GLY A 44 -0.49 -9.81 -10.03
CA GLY A 44 0.46 -10.08 -11.09
C GLY A 44 1.25 -11.36 -10.84
N LYS A 45 1.54 -12.12 -11.89
CA LYS A 45 2.30 -13.38 -11.76
C LYS A 45 3.70 -13.16 -11.19
N PHE A 46 4.37 -12.07 -11.62
CA PHE A 46 5.71 -11.72 -11.14
C PHE A 46 5.70 -11.40 -9.64
N GLU A 47 4.81 -10.50 -9.21
CA GLU A 47 4.71 -10.04 -7.82
C GLU A 47 4.33 -11.20 -6.89
N TRP A 48 3.44 -12.08 -7.35
CA TRP A 48 3.08 -13.27 -6.59
C TRP A 48 4.27 -14.21 -6.42
N SER A 49 4.98 -14.53 -7.52
CA SER A 49 6.11 -15.45 -7.48
C SER A 49 7.34 -14.89 -6.76
N ALA A 50 7.54 -13.57 -6.76
CA ALA A 50 8.62 -12.94 -6.02
C ALA A 50 8.47 -13.13 -4.50
N ALA A 51 7.23 -13.16 -4.01
CA ALA A 51 6.93 -13.47 -2.61
C ALA A 51 7.24 -14.93 -2.22
N ASP A 52 7.30 -15.85 -3.18
CA ASP A 52 7.65 -17.26 -2.93
C ASP A 52 9.17 -17.53 -2.94
N LYS A 53 9.96 -16.59 -3.49
CA LYS A 53 11.41 -16.76 -3.71
C LYS A 53 12.27 -16.23 -2.56
N LEU A 54 11.78 -16.30 -1.32
CA LEU A 54 12.59 -15.91 -0.17
C LEU A 54 13.72 -16.88 0.08
N ASN A 55 14.96 -16.42 -0.07
CA ASN A 55 16.13 -17.17 0.35
C ASN A 55 16.19 -17.27 1.89
N ARG A 56 17.08 -18.14 2.42
CA ARG A 56 17.20 -18.40 3.87
C ARG A 56 17.46 -17.11 4.67
N THR A 57 18.28 -16.20 4.15
CA THR A 57 18.59 -14.90 4.80
C THR A 57 17.33 -14.04 4.90
N ASN A 58 16.55 -13.90 3.82
CA ASN A 58 15.33 -13.11 3.81
C ASN A 58 14.25 -13.71 4.71
N GLN A 59 14.16 -15.06 4.80
CA GLN A 59 13.28 -15.73 5.75
C GLN A 59 13.66 -15.40 7.19
N ASN A 60 14.95 -15.37 7.51
CA ASN A 60 15.42 -14.99 8.85
C ASN A 60 15.09 -13.52 9.16
N ILE A 61 15.33 -12.60 8.23
CA ILE A 61 14.95 -11.20 8.38
C ILE A 61 13.44 -11.10 8.63
N LEU A 62 12.62 -11.72 7.79
CA LEU A 62 11.15 -11.67 7.88
C LEU A 62 10.63 -12.14 9.24
N ARG A 63 11.19 -13.22 9.81
CA ARG A 63 10.80 -13.75 11.14
C ARG A 63 11.05 -12.77 12.29
N ASN A 64 12.03 -11.88 12.13
CA ASN A 64 12.43 -10.90 13.15
C ASN A 64 11.85 -9.49 12.90
N LEU A 65 11.03 -9.32 11.85
CA LEU A 65 10.38 -8.06 11.58
C LEU A 65 9.10 -7.88 12.42
N PRO A 66 8.82 -6.65 12.88
CA PRO A 66 7.53 -6.35 13.50
C PRO A 66 6.43 -6.38 12.42
N ILE A 67 5.57 -7.37 12.46
CA ILE A 67 4.41 -7.46 11.57
C ILE A 67 3.27 -6.66 12.18
N ILE A 68 3.08 -5.43 11.71
CA ILE A 68 2.08 -4.48 12.19
C ILE A 68 0.88 -4.50 11.23
N PRO A 69 -0.34 -4.77 11.71
CA PRO A 69 -1.52 -4.74 10.85
C PRO A 69 -1.85 -3.31 10.42
N PHE A 70 -2.41 -3.17 9.23
CA PHE A 70 -2.95 -1.89 8.76
C PHE A 70 -4.29 -1.56 9.44
N PRO A 71 -4.72 -0.27 9.48
CA PRO A 71 -6.02 0.12 10.02
C PRO A 71 -7.16 -0.51 9.23
N LYS A 72 -8.20 -1.00 9.93
CA LYS A 72 -9.40 -1.58 9.30
C LYS A 72 -9.99 -0.63 8.25
N ASN A 73 -10.57 -1.17 7.17
CA ASN A 73 -11.16 -0.37 6.10
C ASN A 73 -12.27 0.57 6.61
N SER A 74 -13.04 0.13 7.60
CA SER A 74 -14.12 0.92 8.26
C SER A 74 -13.61 1.94 9.28
N SER A 75 -12.33 1.88 9.69
CA SER A 75 -11.80 2.68 10.80
C SER A 75 -11.81 4.18 10.51
N TYR A 76 -11.86 4.98 11.57
CA TYR A 76 -11.71 6.43 11.50
C TYR A 76 -10.38 6.82 10.82
N GLN A 77 -9.30 6.12 11.15
CA GLN A 77 -7.98 6.38 10.53
C GLN A 77 -8.03 6.18 9.03
N THR A 78 -8.58 5.07 8.52
CA THR A 78 -8.69 4.84 7.06
C THR A 78 -9.55 5.92 6.40
N LYS A 79 -10.67 6.34 7.01
CA LYS A 79 -11.51 7.43 6.49
C LYS A 79 -10.75 8.75 6.40
N THR A 80 -9.96 9.08 7.43
CA THR A 80 -9.10 10.27 7.46
C THR A 80 -8.02 10.22 6.38
N GLU A 81 -7.37 9.07 6.20
CA GLU A 81 -6.36 8.87 5.16
C GLU A 81 -6.95 9.01 3.75
N LEU A 82 -8.16 8.49 3.51
CA LEU A 82 -8.88 8.67 2.23
C LEU A 82 -9.18 10.15 1.96
N ALA A 83 -9.66 10.88 2.97
CA ALA A 83 -9.92 12.32 2.86
C ALA A 83 -8.63 13.12 2.56
N ASP A 84 -7.51 12.76 3.20
CA ASP A 84 -6.20 13.37 2.95
C ASP A 84 -5.70 13.08 1.52
N ILE A 85 -5.89 11.88 1.00
CA ILE A 85 -5.59 11.55 -0.40
C ILE A 85 -6.41 12.44 -1.34
N VAL A 86 -7.71 12.60 -1.11
CA VAL A 86 -8.58 13.48 -1.92
C VAL A 86 -8.07 14.91 -1.89
N LYS A 87 -7.66 15.42 -0.72
CA LYS A 87 -7.05 16.76 -0.57
C LYS A 87 -5.75 16.88 -1.36
N LYS A 88 -4.79 15.98 -1.15
CA LYS A 88 -3.50 15.95 -1.87
C LYS A 88 -3.66 15.89 -3.38
N ARG A 89 -4.72 15.25 -3.87
CA ARG A 89 -5.02 15.18 -5.30
C ARG A 89 -5.51 16.51 -5.88
N LYS A 90 -6.23 17.31 -5.11
CA LYS A 90 -6.63 18.68 -5.54
C LYS A 90 -5.44 19.62 -5.68
N GLU A 91 -4.35 19.35 -4.95
CA GLU A 91 -3.10 20.11 -4.96
C GLU A 91 -2.10 19.64 -6.04
N LEU A 92 -2.48 18.64 -6.87
CA LEU A 92 -1.62 18.13 -7.94
C LEU A 92 -1.38 19.23 -8.98
N ASN A 93 -0.11 19.39 -9.34
CA ASN A 93 0.34 20.25 -10.42
C ASN A 93 1.18 19.47 -11.43
N GLU A 94 1.59 20.12 -12.52
CA GLU A 94 2.36 19.48 -13.60
C GLU A 94 3.68 18.87 -13.11
N LYS A 95 4.37 19.53 -12.17
CA LYS A 95 5.62 19.00 -11.58
C LYS A 95 5.37 17.71 -10.82
N HIS A 96 4.33 17.66 -9.98
CA HIS A 96 3.95 16.43 -9.27
C HIS A 96 3.60 15.30 -10.25
N MET A 97 2.84 15.60 -11.29
CA MET A 97 2.46 14.63 -12.31
C MET A 97 3.68 14.04 -13.03
N LYS A 98 4.60 14.88 -13.48
CA LYS A 98 5.86 14.44 -14.11
C LYS A 98 6.68 13.55 -13.18
N GLN A 99 6.81 13.90 -11.90
CA GLN A 99 7.52 13.09 -10.92
C GLN A 99 6.84 11.74 -10.67
N ILE A 100 5.53 11.71 -10.43
CA ILE A 100 4.75 10.49 -10.20
C ILE A 100 4.91 9.50 -11.37
N VAL A 101 4.85 10.00 -12.61
CA VAL A 101 5.03 9.18 -13.81
C VAL A 101 6.47 8.69 -13.93
N ALA A 102 7.46 9.55 -13.70
CA ALA A 102 8.88 9.17 -13.78
C ALA A 102 9.25 8.11 -12.73
N GLU A 103 8.70 8.21 -11.54
CA GLU A 103 8.95 7.27 -10.43
C GLU A 103 8.36 5.85 -10.66
N ARG A 104 7.60 5.62 -11.74
CA ARG A 104 7.22 4.25 -12.14
C ARG A 104 8.44 3.39 -12.49
N GLU A 105 9.48 4.04 -13.00
CA GLU A 105 10.72 3.39 -13.36
C GLU A 105 11.73 3.52 -12.21
N TRP A 106 12.14 2.41 -11.63
CA TRP A 106 13.09 2.36 -10.51
C TRP A 106 14.36 3.19 -10.75
N LYS A 107 14.92 3.13 -11.95
CA LYS A 107 16.10 3.92 -12.35
C LYS A 107 15.93 5.43 -12.15
N ASN A 108 14.69 5.95 -12.29
CA ASN A 108 14.41 7.37 -12.07
C ASN A 108 14.24 7.67 -10.58
N THR A 109 13.80 6.70 -9.79
CA THR A 109 13.75 6.81 -8.34
C THR A 109 15.15 6.93 -7.75
N ILE A 110 16.07 6.02 -8.10
CA ILE A 110 17.44 6.04 -7.56
C ILE A 110 18.24 7.26 -8.02
N LYS A 111 18.02 7.76 -9.25
CA LYS A 111 18.66 8.99 -9.76
C LYS A 111 18.38 10.22 -8.91
N GLN A 112 17.21 10.32 -8.26
CA GLN A 112 16.86 11.46 -7.42
C GLN A 112 17.82 11.62 -6.22
N PHE A 113 18.42 10.50 -5.76
CA PHE A 113 19.38 10.50 -4.65
C PHE A 113 20.79 10.98 -5.05
N GLY A 114 21.09 11.10 -6.34
CA GLY A 114 22.39 11.57 -6.83
C GLY A 114 23.55 10.64 -6.47
N VAL A 115 23.30 9.33 -6.52
CA VAL A 115 24.28 8.30 -6.18
C VAL A 115 25.33 8.10 -7.27
N LYS A 116 26.54 7.71 -6.91
CA LYS A 116 27.59 7.28 -7.84
C LYS A 116 27.20 5.95 -8.48
N VAL A 117 27.73 5.66 -9.67
CA VAL A 117 27.36 4.46 -10.46
C VAL A 117 27.54 3.16 -9.64
N ASP A 118 28.69 3.00 -8.98
CA ASP A 118 28.98 1.77 -8.22
C ASP A 118 28.16 1.65 -6.95
N GLU A 119 27.86 2.77 -6.29
CA GLU A 119 26.92 2.79 -5.17
C GLU A 119 25.51 2.44 -5.64
N GLY A 120 25.11 2.95 -6.80
CA GLY A 120 23.83 2.63 -7.42
C GLY A 120 23.67 1.13 -7.65
N LYS A 121 24.68 0.47 -8.22
CA LYS A 121 24.66 -1.00 -8.42
C LYS A 121 24.50 -1.78 -7.11
N ARG A 122 25.24 -1.37 -6.05
CA ARG A 122 25.16 -2.04 -4.74
C ARG A 122 23.79 -1.82 -4.08
N LEU A 123 23.25 -0.62 -4.18
CA LEU A 123 21.91 -0.29 -3.68
C LEU A 123 20.84 -1.03 -4.46
N ASP A 124 20.94 -1.12 -5.79
CA ASP A 124 20.02 -1.91 -6.62
C ASP A 124 20.02 -3.38 -6.18
N ASN A 125 21.20 -3.99 -6.02
CA ASN A 125 21.30 -5.36 -5.53
C ASN A 125 20.64 -5.53 -4.15
N TYR A 126 20.88 -4.61 -3.22
CA TYR A 126 20.24 -4.64 -1.91
C TYR A 126 18.72 -4.55 -2.00
N ILE A 127 18.20 -3.64 -2.80
CA ILE A 127 16.75 -3.47 -2.98
C ILE A 127 16.14 -4.75 -3.58
N PHE A 128 16.66 -5.25 -4.69
CA PHE A 128 16.07 -6.38 -5.40
C PHE A 128 16.29 -7.73 -4.71
N GLN A 129 17.39 -7.89 -3.95
CA GLN A 129 17.70 -9.15 -3.29
C GLN A 129 17.20 -9.24 -1.84
N LYS A 130 16.99 -8.11 -1.15
CA LYS A 130 16.58 -8.06 0.25
C LYS A 130 15.24 -7.37 0.45
N VAL A 131 15.11 -6.13 0.04
CA VAL A 131 13.96 -5.29 0.38
C VAL A 131 12.70 -5.72 -0.37
N GLN A 132 12.78 -5.85 -1.68
CA GLN A 132 11.62 -6.14 -2.53
C GLN A 132 10.96 -7.50 -2.23
N PRO A 133 11.67 -8.62 -2.10
CA PRO A 133 11.05 -9.90 -1.78
C PRO A 133 10.32 -9.87 -0.42
N ILE A 134 10.89 -9.17 0.56
CA ILE A 134 10.31 -9.06 1.90
C ILE A 134 9.00 -8.25 1.85
N HIS A 135 9.02 -7.04 1.28
CA HIS A 135 7.79 -6.23 1.24
C HIS A 135 6.69 -6.86 0.37
N LEU A 136 7.04 -7.59 -0.72
CA LEU A 136 6.06 -8.33 -1.52
C LEU A 136 5.43 -9.48 -0.74
N THR A 137 6.21 -10.19 0.08
CA THR A 137 5.69 -11.24 0.98
C THR A 137 4.70 -10.66 1.99
N ILE A 138 5.04 -9.52 2.60
CA ILE A 138 4.16 -8.82 3.55
C ILE A 138 2.91 -8.29 2.84
N LYS A 139 3.04 -7.76 1.63
CA LYS A 139 1.89 -7.35 0.80
C LYS A 139 0.92 -8.49 0.53
N ARG A 140 1.44 -9.68 0.21
CA ARG A 140 0.63 -10.87 -0.04
C ARG A 140 -0.08 -11.34 1.23
N HIS A 141 0.59 -11.28 2.37
CA HIS A 141 0.00 -11.65 3.66
C HIS A 141 -1.19 -10.76 4.02
N PHE A 142 -1.04 -9.45 3.88
CA PHE A 142 -2.08 -8.51 4.27
C PHE A 142 -3.14 -8.25 3.20
N ASP A 143 -2.79 -8.35 1.95
CA ASP A 143 -3.69 -8.18 0.79
C ASP A 143 -4.57 -6.93 0.86
N ARG A 144 -4.05 -5.81 1.41
CA ARG A 144 -4.81 -4.58 1.62
C ARG A 144 -5.36 -4.02 0.32
N VAL A 145 -6.62 -3.69 0.30
CA VAL A 145 -7.30 -3.03 -0.82
C VAL A 145 -6.73 -1.63 -1.09
N ARG A 146 -6.72 -1.19 -2.36
CA ARG A 146 -6.26 0.15 -2.75
C ARG A 146 -7.29 1.23 -2.46
N PRO A 147 -6.87 2.50 -2.22
CA PRO A 147 -7.77 3.61 -1.86
C PRO A 147 -8.95 3.81 -2.81
N SER A 148 -8.72 3.71 -4.12
CA SER A 148 -9.74 3.90 -5.16
C SER A 148 -10.87 2.87 -5.16
N PHE A 149 -10.70 1.74 -4.49
CA PHE A 149 -11.76 0.75 -4.31
C PHE A 149 -12.65 1.05 -3.11
N LEU A 150 -12.13 1.79 -2.10
CA LEU A 150 -12.92 2.24 -0.94
C LEU A 150 -13.60 3.59 -1.18
N ASP A 151 -12.93 4.52 -1.90
CA ASP A 151 -13.52 5.82 -2.25
C ASP A 151 -13.38 6.10 -3.75
N LYS A 152 -14.51 6.14 -4.45
CA LYS A 152 -14.60 6.40 -5.90
C LYS A 152 -14.19 7.81 -6.32
N LYS A 153 -14.08 8.76 -5.39
CA LYS A 153 -13.51 10.09 -5.63
C LYS A 153 -12.01 10.04 -5.92
N ILE A 154 -11.35 8.94 -5.52
CA ILE A 154 -9.92 8.73 -5.73
C ILE A 154 -9.72 8.01 -7.07
N VAL A 155 -9.52 8.77 -8.13
CA VAL A 155 -9.15 8.24 -9.46
C VAL A 155 -7.63 8.17 -9.54
N PRO A 156 -6.98 7.00 -9.63
CA PRO A 156 -5.52 6.90 -9.69
C PRO A 156 -4.90 7.65 -10.85
N VAL A 157 -3.77 8.36 -10.61
CA VAL A 157 -3.04 9.14 -11.62
C VAL A 157 -2.35 8.24 -12.64
N ILE A 158 -1.94 7.07 -12.21
CA ILE A 158 -1.27 6.04 -13.01
C ILE A 158 -1.94 4.68 -12.76
N ARG A 159 -1.64 3.71 -13.63
CA ARG A 159 -2.17 2.35 -13.48
C ARG A 159 -1.92 1.80 -12.07
N ILE A 160 -2.95 1.20 -11.48
CA ILE A 160 -2.85 0.50 -10.19
C ILE A 160 -1.92 -0.71 -10.38
N PRO A 161 -0.88 -0.85 -9.53
CA PRO A 161 -0.04 -2.05 -9.54
C PRO A 161 -0.82 -3.31 -9.21
N ALA A 162 -0.44 -4.43 -9.80
CA ALA A 162 -1.14 -5.71 -9.67
C ALA A 162 -0.78 -6.45 -8.36
N HIS A 163 -0.83 -5.77 -7.24
CA HIS A 163 -0.58 -6.29 -5.88
C HIS A 163 -1.19 -5.38 -4.82
N GLY A 164 -1.37 -5.92 -3.60
CA GLY A 164 -1.95 -5.21 -2.45
C GLY A 164 -1.27 -3.88 -2.09
N ALA A 165 -1.97 -3.02 -1.34
CA ALA A 165 -1.48 -1.69 -1.00
C ALA A 165 -0.37 -1.71 0.07
N TYR A 166 -0.51 -2.50 1.12
CA TYR A 166 0.29 -2.43 2.35
C TYR A 166 1.37 -3.49 2.44
N PRO A 167 2.64 -3.11 2.75
CA PRO A 167 3.20 -1.75 2.84
C PRO A 167 3.36 -1.09 1.47
N SER A 168 3.66 0.21 1.41
CA SER A 168 4.04 0.89 0.18
C SER A 168 5.44 0.44 -0.27
N GLY A 169 5.56 -0.22 -1.43
CA GLY A 169 6.84 -0.66 -1.98
C GLY A 169 7.79 0.51 -2.23
N HIS A 170 7.35 1.54 -2.98
CA HIS A 170 8.15 2.74 -3.24
C HIS A 170 8.60 3.45 -1.96
N SER A 171 7.73 3.51 -0.92
CA SER A 171 8.15 4.06 0.38
C SER A 171 9.25 3.21 1.01
N THR A 172 9.07 1.88 1.06
CA THR A 172 10.07 0.96 1.62
C THR A 172 11.41 1.09 0.91
N GLU A 173 11.39 1.07 -0.42
CA GLU A 173 12.59 1.14 -1.26
C GLU A 173 13.29 2.51 -1.14
N ALA A 174 12.55 3.63 -1.24
CA ALA A 174 13.11 4.97 -1.13
C ALA A 174 13.70 5.25 0.27
N TRP A 175 13.03 4.81 1.33
CA TRP A 175 13.57 4.94 2.69
C TRP A 175 14.77 4.03 2.93
N SER A 176 14.82 2.84 2.29
CA SER A 176 16.03 1.99 2.32
C SER A 176 17.23 2.70 1.71
N LEU A 177 17.05 3.36 0.54
CA LEU A 177 18.11 4.20 -0.04
C LEU A 177 18.51 5.34 0.88
N ALA A 178 17.53 6.06 1.44
CA ALA A 178 17.78 7.19 2.32
C ALA A 178 18.56 6.79 3.56
N PHE A 179 18.25 5.66 4.18
CA PHE A 179 18.99 5.17 5.36
C PHE A 179 20.41 4.74 4.99
N CYS A 180 20.58 3.90 3.96
CA CYS A 180 21.91 3.48 3.52
C CYS A 180 22.82 4.66 3.17
N LEU A 181 22.29 5.66 2.46
CA LEU A 181 23.05 6.86 2.08
C LEU A 181 23.32 7.78 3.28
N SER A 182 22.38 7.88 4.23
CA SER A 182 22.56 8.70 5.42
C SER A 182 23.57 8.09 6.40
N ASP A 183 23.64 6.77 6.48
CA ASP A 183 24.63 6.07 7.29
C ASP A 183 26.05 6.30 6.72
N LYS A 184 26.18 6.42 5.39
CA LYS A 184 27.46 6.71 4.71
C LYS A 184 27.80 8.20 4.63
N TYR A 185 26.79 9.06 4.46
CA TYR A 185 26.92 10.51 4.26
C TYR A 185 26.02 11.26 5.24
N PRO A 186 26.32 11.26 6.53
CA PRO A 186 25.44 11.80 7.58
C PRO A 186 25.15 13.30 7.41
N GLU A 187 26.08 14.05 6.80
CA GLU A 187 25.91 15.47 6.49
C GLU A 187 24.79 15.74 5.46
N ARG A 188 24.39 14.73 4.67
CA ARG A 188 23.34 14.82 3.66
C ARG A 188 22.02 14.17 4.08
N LYS A 189 21.92 13.71 5.30
CA LYS A 189 20.76 12.98 5.86
C LYS A 189 19.44 13.68 5.55
N ASN A 190 19.33 14.98 5.83
CA ASN A 190 18.10 15.73 5.63
C ASN A 190 17.67 15.76 4.16
N LYS A 191 18.63 15.87 3.23
CA LYS A 191 18.37 15.79 1.78
C LYS A 191 17.79 14.42 1.40
N TYR A 192 18.42 13.33 1.83
CA TYR A 192 17.96 11.98 1.49
C TYR A 192 16.58 11.67 2.07
N TYR A 193 16.34 12.11 3.32
CA TYR A 193 15.05 11.95 3.97
C TYR A 193 13.95 12.75 3.27
N ALA A 194 14.24 13.97 2.82
CA ALA A 194 13.29 14.77 2.04
C ALA A 194 12.91 14.10 0.71
N ILE A 195 13.89 13.50 0.01
CA ILE A 195 13.65 12.75 -1.23
C ILE A 195 12.75 11.54 -0.95
N ALA A 196 13.07 10.70 0.03
CA ALA A 196 12.29 9.52 0.36
C ALA A 196 10.86 9.86 0.78
N ASN A 197 10.70 10.91 1.59
CA ASN A 197 9.39 11.40 2.01
C ASN A 197 8.56 11.92 0.82
N ASN A 198 9.19 12.64 -0.12
CA ASN A 198 8.49 13.12 -1.32
C ASN A 198 8.02 11.95 -2.20
N ILE A 199 8.85 10.93 -2.43
CA ILE A 199 8.49 9.73 -3.17
C ILE A 199 7.29 9.03 -2.50
N ALA A 200 7.33 8.81 -1.19
CA ALA A 200 6.23 8.21 -0.44
C ALA A 200 4.93 9.03 -0.60
N THR A 201 5.01 10.37 -0.42
CA THR A 201 3.88 11.27 -0.57
C THR A 201 3.33 11.29 -2.01
N ASN A 202 4.20 11.15 -3.01
CA ASN A 202 3.77 11.03 -4.41
C ASN A 202 2.93 9.78 -4.66
N ARG A 203 3.16 8.67 -3.94
CA ARG A 203 2.29 7.47 -4.05
C ARG A 203 0.92 7.71 -3.45
N GLU A 204 0.82 8.51 -2.39
CA GLU A 204 -0.45 8.95 -1.81
C GLU A 204 -1.17 9.92 -2.76
N ARG A 205 -0.49 10.95 -3.27
CA ARG A 205 -1.01 11.87 -4.30
C ARG A 205 -1.51 11.14 -5.55
N ALA A 206 -0.83 10.08 -5.93
CA ALA A 206 -1.24 9.24 -7.06
C ALA A 206 -2.52 8.43 -6.79
N GLY A 207 -3.03 8.40 -5.55
CA GLY A 207 -4.20 7.61 -5.16
C GLY A 207 -3.92 6.10 -5.06
N LEU A 208 -2.65 5.71 -4.90
CA LEU A 208 -2.23 4.31 -4.87
C LEU A 208 -2.07 3.76 -3.47
N HIS A 209 -1.73 4.59 -2.50
CA HIS A 209 -1.38 4.20 -1.15
C HIS A 209 -2.02 5.10 -0.10
N TYR A 210 -2.28 4.53 1.07
CA TYR A 210 -2.63 5.26 2.29
C TYR A 210 -1.36 5.76 2.97
N LYS A 211 -1.50 6.76 3.86
CA LYS A 211 -0.36 7.22 4.66
C LYS A 211 0.22 6.11 5.54
N SER A 212 -0.63 5.30 6.17
CA SER A 212 -0.20 4.13 6.95
C SER A 212 0.61 3.10 6.15
N ASP A 213 0.35 2.95 4.83
CA ASP A 213 1.20 2.11 3.96
C ASP A 213 2.61 2.69 3.84
N SER A 214 2.71 4.01 3.72
CA SER A 214 3.98 4.74 3.60
C SER A 214 4.76 4.72 4.90
N ASP A 215 4.08 4.93 6.03
CA ASP A 215 4.69 4.96 7.37
C ASP A 215 5.26 3.60 7.75
N TYR A 216 4.50 2.52 7.53
CA TYR A 216 5.02 1.18 7.77
C TYR A 216 6.14 0.83 6.79
N GLY A 217 6.07 1.28 5.53
CA GLY A 217 7.16 1.13 4.57
C GLY A 217 8.48 1.75 5.06
N LYS A 218 8.41 2.94 5.66
CA LYS A 218 9.57 3.59 6.29
C LYS A 218 10.13 2.79 7.47
N LEU A 219 9.25 2.33 8.37
CA LEU A 219 9.66 1.50 9.51
C LEU A 219 10.31 0.20 9.04
N LEU A 220 9.70 -0.46 8.06
CA LEU A 220 10.17 -1.71 7.48
C LEU A 220 11.57 -1.54 6.88
N ALA A 221 11.80 -0.48 6.11
CA ALA A 221 13.10 -0.15 5.54
C ALA A 221 14.22 -0.07 6.59
N ARG A 222 13.97 0.63 7.72
CA ARG A 222 14.95 0.73 8.81
C ARG A 222 15.19 -0.63 9.46
N LYS A 223 14.13 -1.37 9.76
CA LYS A 223 14.24 -2.69 10.40
C LYS A 223 14.94 -3.73 9.53
N ILE A 224 14.70 -3.72 8.21
CA ILE A 224 15.43 -4.61 7.29
C ILE A 224 16.94 -4.26 7.34
N LEU A 225 17.29 -2.99 7.28
CA LEU A 225 18.71 -2.57 7.30
C LEU A 225 19.40 -2.93 8.63
N ASP A 226 18.70 -2.74 9.77
CA ASP A 226 19.19 -3.14 11.09
C ASP A 226 19.46 -4.65 11.17
N LEU A 227 18.56 -5.48 10.62
CA LEU A 227 18.67 -6.94 10.62
C LEU A 227 19.69 -7.48 9.60
N VAL A 228 19.98 -6.73 8.54
CA VAL A 228 21.07 -7.02 7.61
C VAL A 228 22.43 -6.91 8.30
N GLY A 229 22.54 -5.99 9.25
CA GLY A 229 23.75 -5.77 10.05
C GLY A 229 24.84 -4.97 9.34
N SER A 230 25.78 -4.44 10.11
CA SER A 230 26.84 -3.55 9.61
C SER A 230 27.76 -4.24 8.59
N GLU A 231 28.06 -5.53 8.77
CA GLU A 231 28.94 -6.28 7.87
C GLU A 231 28.36 -6.45 6.46
N ASN A 232 27.04 -6.54 6.36
CA ASN A 232 26.32 -6.70 5.09
C ASN A 232 25.65 -5.39 4.64
N HIS A 233 25.97 -4.26 5.28
CA HIS A 233 25.42 -2.96 4.87
C HIS A 233 25.84 -2.62 3.44
N PRO A 234 24.89 -2.25 2.55
CA PRO A 234 25.16 -2.15 1.11
C PRO A 234 26.22 -1.12 0.73
N LEU A 235 26.50 -0.12 1.58
CA LEU A 235 27.48 0.92 1.31
C LEU A 235 28.67 0.96 2.28
N LEU A 236 28.59 0.31 3.44
CA LEU A 236 29.61 0.32 4.50
C LEU A 236 30.22 -1.07 4.77
N GLY A 237 29.53 -2.14 4.37
CA GLY A 237 29.98 -3.51 4.56
C GLY A 237 31.26 -3.82 3.80
N LYS A 238 32.00 -4.80 4.28
CA LYS A 238 33.18 -5.37 3.59
C LYS A 238 32.67 -6.26 2.44
N TYR A 239 33.06 -5.93 1.22
CA TYR A 239 32.85 -6.75 0.02
C TYR A 239 34.15 -7.42 -0.36
#